data_cd13f4cd3e8a6d1bedd7f255803c9d76
#
_entry.id   cd13f4cd3e8a6d1bedd7f255803c9d76
#
_cell.length_a   1.000
_cell.length_b   1.000
_cell.length_c   1.000
_cell.angle_alpha   90.00
_cell.angle_beta   90.00
_cell.angle_gamma   90.00
#
_symmetry.space_group_name_H-M   'P 1'
#
loop_
_entity.id
_entity.type
_entity.pdbx_description
1 polymer ?
#
loop_
_entity_poly.entity_id
_entity_poly.type
_entity_poly.pdbx_seq_one_letter_code
_entity_poly.pdbx_strand_id
1 'polypeptide(L)'
;GFKTWLPKFSLLQRWNDNLSLYLSVSKGYKAGGYNIIVNEMSSQVVDLRYDEEKLWNYEIGMKYFSSDYKFNLNAALFYIDWKDQQIFVMGMMGPGIKNAGDAHSLGGEMDLRWEFLPNLTYILSAGYSHAEYYHNLDKSHEGNRIVMAPEFTGNTGFIYQKAVKTSCFRSFAASTTVTGFGTQYFDEANLLKQKPYFLWNLDLSISGKYADFRIWGKNILDKAFFTYMLNNPVGQKLPIYNDMGQSGAPARFGASVTFKI
;
A
#
# COMPACT_ATOMS: atom_id res chain seq x y z
N GLY A 1 -9.17 -29.64 -7.78
CA GLY A 1 -8.06 -29.15 -6.98
C GLY A 1 -7.06 -28.42 -7.84
N PHE A 2 -6.51 -27.33 -7.34
CA PHE A 2 -5.51 -26.54 -8.06
C PHE A 2 -4.12 -27.01 -7.63
N LYS A 3 -3.23 -27.21 -8.60
CA LYS A 3 -1.81 -27.55 -8.37
C LYS A 3 -0.96 -26.59 -9.18
N THR A 4 0.01 -25.96 -8.55
CA THR A 4 0.91 -25.04 -9.24
C THR A 4 2.33 -25.15 -8.73
N TRP A 5 3.28 -24.84 -9.58
CA TRP A 5 4.68 -24.69 -9.24
C TRP A 5 4.96 -23.21 -9.00
N LEU A 6 5.63 -22.91 -7.87
CA LEU A 6 5.99 -21.54 -7.44
C LEU A 6 7.53 -21.41 -7.36
N PRO A 7 8.22 -21.40 -8.53
CA PRO A 7 9.66 -21.24 -8.53
C PRO A 7 10.04 -19.84 -8.02
N LYS A 8 11.14 -19.79 -7.28
CA LYS A 8 11.82 -18.56 -6.90
C LYS A 8 13.31 -18.74 -7.11
N PHE A 9 13.90 -17.79 -7.80
CA PHE A 9 15.34 -17.65 -7.94
C PHE A 9 15.77 -16.30 -7.34
N SER A 10 16.86 -16.28 -6.59
CA SER A 10 17.42 -15.05 -6.05
C SER A 10 18.94 -15.13 -6.05
N LEU A 11 19.59 -14.07 -6.51
CA LEU A 11 21.02 -13.87 -6.47
C LEU A 11 21.32 -12.64 -5.63
N LEU A 12 22.18 -12.79 -4.64
CA LEU A 12 22.68 -11.70 -3.80
C LEU A 12 24.18 -11.58 -3.98
N GLN A 13 24.64 -10.43 -4.42
CA GLN A 13 26.04 -10.07 -4.52
C GLN A 13 26.39 -9.03 -3.45
N ARG A 14 27.26 -9.38 -2.54
CA ARG A 14 27.90 -8.40 -1.63
C ARG A 14 29.06 -7.76 -2.37
N TRP A 15 28.91 -6.48 -2.71
CA TRP A 15 29.96 -5.74 -3.39
C TRP A 15 31.08 -5.34 -2.43
N ASN A 16 30.70 -4.94 -1.23
CA ASN A 16 31.57 -4.68 -0.08
C ASN A 16 30.76 -4.80 1.23
N ASP A 17 31.36 -4.44 2.36
CA ASP A 17 30.71 -4.54 3.66
C ASP A 17 29.47 -3.63 3.78
N ASN A 18 29.37 -2.59 2.97
CA ASN A 18 28.32 -1.58 3.04
C ASN A 18 27.24 -1.73 1.95
N LEU A 19 27.58 -2.37 0.81
CA LEU A 19 26.73 -2.44 -0.38
C LEU A 19 26.45 -3.87 -0.78
N SER A 20 25.18 -4.20 -0.90
CA SER A 20 24.70 -5.45 -1.49
C SER A 20 23.73 -5.14 -2.64
N LEU A 21 23.86 -5.89 -3.73
CA LEU A 21 22.96 -5.87 -4.88
C LEU A 21 22.25 -7.21 -4.96
N TYR A 22 20.99 -7.21 -5.39
CA TYR A 22 20.26 -8.45 -5.58
C TYR A 22 19.42 -8.44 -6.85
N LEU A 23 19.18 -9.63 -7.37
CA LEU A 23 18.24 -9.94 -8.42
C LEU A 23 17.31 -11.02 -7.91
N SER A 24 16.00 -10.89 -8.15
CA SER A 24 15.01 -11.89 -7.78
C SER A 24 14.01 -12.10 -8.90
N VAL A 25 13.69 -13.35 -9.17
CA VAL A 25 12.60 -13.74 -10.07
C VAL A 25 11.74 -14.75 -9.33
N SER A 26 10.45 -14.47 -9.24
CA SER A 26 9.52 -15.35 -8.51
C SER A 26 8.15 -15.41 -9.16
N LYS A 27 7.51 -16.58 -9.05
CA LYS A 27 6.14 -16.79 -9.48
C LYS A 27 5.19 -16.73 -8.29
N GLY A 28 4.12 -15.94 -8.41
CA GLY A 28 3.00 -15.88 -7.48
C GLY A 28 1.76 -16.58 -8.03
N TYR A 29 0.83 -16.91 -7.14
CA TYR A 29 -0.36 -17.66 -7.48
C TYR A 29 -1.48 -17.38 -6.48
N LYS A 30 -2.71 -17.24 -7.02
CA LYS A 30 -3.93 -17.16 -6.25
C LYS A 30 -4.92 -18.17 -6.82
N ALA A 31 -5.47 -19.06 -6.00
CA ALA A 31 -6.36 -20.13 -6.45
C ALA A 31 -7.65 -19.56 -7.04
N GLY A 32 -8.16 -20.21 -8.06
CA GLY A 32 -9.51 -20.01 -8.53
C GLY A 32 -10.56 -20.54 -7.55
N GLY A 33 -11.81 -20.30 -7.84
CA GLY A 33 -12.91 -20.71 -6.96
C GLY A 33 -14.26 -20.64 -7.64
N TYR A 34 -15.29 -20.57 -6.78
CA TYR A 34 -16.68 -20.48 -7.21
C TYR A 34 -17.36 -19.33 -6.49
N ASN A 35 -18.15 -18.57 -7.23
CA ASN A 35 -19.03 -17.55 -6.67
C ASN A 35 -20.29 -18.22 -6.11
N ILE A 36 -20.76 -17.77 -4.96
CA ILE A 36 -21.97 -18.31 -4.32
C ILE A 36 -23.22 -17.77 -5.02
N ILE A 37 -23.14 -16.55 -5.58
CA ILE A 37 -24.25 -15.87 -6.24
C ILE A 37 -23.86 -15.62 -7.69
N VAL A 38 -24.63 -16.20 -8.62
CA VAL A 38 -24.47 -16.00 -10.06
C VAL A 38 -25.49 -14.96 -10.51
N ASN A 39 -25.06 -13.95 -11.21
CA ASN A 39 -25.92 -12.85 -11.67
C ASN A 39 -26.03 -12.85 -13.20
N GLU A 40 -27.04 -13.55 -13.72
CA GLU A 40 -27.30 -13.61 -15.15
C GLU A 40 -27.95 -12.34 -15.74
N MET A 41 -28.41 -11.40 -14.87
CA MET A 41 -29.23 -10.23 -15.30
C MET A 41 -28.48 -8.92 -15.30
N SER A 42 -27.19 -8.85 -14.97
CA SER A 42 -26.43 -7.60 -14.96
C SER A 42 -25.45 -7.51 -16.14
N SER A 43 -25.15 -6.31 -16.54
CA SER A 43 -24.09 -6.03 -17.54
C SER A 43 -22.68 -6.45 -17.04
N GLN A 44 -22.56 -6.81 -15.76
CA GLN A 44 -21.37 -7.42 -15.18
C GLN A 44 -21.68 -8.89 -14.87
N VAL A 45 -21.49 -9.75 -15.86
CA VAL A 45 -21.64 -11.20 -15.70
C VAL A 45 -20.55 -11.68 -14.75
N VAL A 46 -20.96 -12.19 -13.59
CA VAL A 46 -20.06 -12.89 -12.67
C VAL A 46 -20.28 -14.37 -12.91
N ASP A 47 -19.32 -15.03 -13.51
CA ASP A 47 -19.37 -16.48 -13.74
C ASP A 47 -19.43 -17.25 -12.43
N LEU A 48 -20.09 -18.40 -12.45
CA LEU A 48 -20.11 -19.31 -11.30
C LEU A 48 -18.70 -19.67 -10.88
N ARG A 49 -17.79 -19.85 -11.83
CA ARG A 49 -16.40 -20.21 -11.60
C ARG A 49 -15.50 -19.07 -12.05
N TYR A 50 -14.48 -18.79 -11.25
CA TYR A 50 -13.37 -17.95 -11.64
C TYR A 50 -12.06 -18.75 -11.62
N ASP A 51 -11.18 -18.47 -12.55
CA ASP A 51 -9.91 -19.16 -12.73
C ASP A 51 -8.81 -18.63 -11.82
N GLU A 52 -7.72 -19.36 -11.77
CA GLU A 52 -6.53 -19.02 -10.98
C GLU A 52 -5.81 -17.79 -11.55
N GLU A 53 -5.37 -16.93 -10.68
CA GLU A 53 -4.48 -15.80 -11.01
C GLU A 53 -3.03 -16.21 -10.86
N LYS A 54 -2.18 -15.84 -11.80
CA LYS A 54 -0.74 -16.09 -11.79
C LYS A 54 0.01 -14.80 -12.02
N LEU A 55 1.17 -14.68 -11.40
CA LEU A 55 2.06 -13.54 -11.69
C LEU A 55 3.53 -13.97 -11.70
N TRP A 56 4.32 -13.26 -12.47
CA TRP A 56 5.77 -13.27 -12.40
C TRP A 56 6.25 -11.91 -11.89
N ASN A 57 7.11 -11.93 -10.88
CA ASN A 57 7.79 -10.75 -10.37
C ASN A 57 9.28 -10.84 -10.70
N TYR A 58 9.79 -9.80 -11.36
CA TYR A 58 11.20 -9.60 -11.67
C TYR A 58 11.64 -8.35 -10.91
N GLU A 59 12.69 -8.47 -10.11
CA GLU A 59 13.12 -7.41 -9.22
C GLU A 59 14.65 -7.32 -9.19
N ILE A 60 15.16 -6.10 -9.25
CA ILE A 60 16.55 -5.78 -9.00
C ILE A 60 16.60 -4.71 -7.90
N GLY A 61 17.49 -4.88 -6.95
CA GLY A 61 17.59 -3.90 -5.88
C GLY A 61 18.96 -3.80 -5.27
N MET A 62 19.10 -2.77 -4.44
CA MET A 62 20.30 -2.49 -3.68
C MET A 62 19.99 -2.25 -2.22
N LYS A 63 20.93 -2.59 -1.36
CA LYS A 63 20.94 -2.26 0.06
C LYS A 63 22.29 -1.63 0.40
N TYR A 64 22.23 -0.43 0.91
CA TYR A 64 23.42 0.30 1.34
C TYR A 64 23.26 0.77 2.78
N PHE A 65 24.31 0.67 3.56
CA PHE A 65 24.42 1.27 4.88
C PHE A 65 25.82 1.86 5.09
N SER A 66 25.88 3.03 5.70
CA SER A 66 27.17 3.64 6.03
C SER A 66 27.89 2.85 7.13
N SER A 67 29.20 2.95 7.17
CA SER A 67 30.03 2.22 8.15
C SER A 67 29.72 2.60 9.61
N ASP A 68 29.18 3.78 9.84
CA ASP A 68 28.70 4.26 11.15
C ASP A 68 27.21 3.97 11.41
N TYR A 69 26.53 3.26 10.49
CA TYR A 69 25.12 2.90 10.51
C TYR A 69 24.12 4.06 10.61
N LYS A 70 24.58 5.29 10.39
CA LYS A 70 23.70 6.46 10.44
C LYS A 70 22.90 6.67 9.16
N PHE A 71 23.38 6.14 8.04
CA PHE A 71 22.69 6.20 6.76
C PHE A 71 22.39 4.79 6.26
N ASN A 72 21.13 4.54 5.95
CA ASN A 72 20.64 3.28 5.41
C ASN A 72 19.70 3.57 4.24
N LEU A 73 19.97 2.95 3.09
CA LEU A 73 19.19 3.09 1.86
C LEU A 73 18.93 1.71 1.27
N ASN A 74 17.65 1.41 1.07
CA ASN A 74 17.21 0.30 0.25
C ASN A 74 16.49 0.87 -0.97
N ALA A 75 16.73 0.31 -2.15
CA ALA A 75 16.01 0.68 -3.36
C ALA A 75 15.81 -0.55 -4.23
N ALA A 76 14.67 -0.63 -4.89
CA ALA A 76 14.35 -1.70 -5.82
C ALA A 76 13.62 -1.14 -7.05
N LEU A 77 13.81 -1.80 -8.19
CA LEU A 77 13.00 -1.67 -9.39
C LEU A 77 12.37 -3.02 -9.68
N PHE A 78 11.12 -3.02 -10.06
CA PHE A 78 10.40 -4.25 -10.33
C PHE A 78 9.54 -4.17 -11.58
N TYR A 79 9.32 -5.34 -12.18
CA TYR A 79 8.33 -5.57 -13.21
C TYR A 79 7.50 -6.79 -12.83
N ILE A 80 6.17 -6.63 -12.84
CA ILE A 80 5.22 -7.70 -12.52
C ILE A 80 4.36 -7.93 -13.77
N ASP A 81 4.25 -9.18 -14.20
CA ASP A 81 3.33 -9.63 -15.24
C ASP A 81 2.25 -10.51 -14.61
N TRP A 82 1.00 -10.07 -14.68
CA TRP A 82 -0.18 -10.77 -14.17
C TRP A 82 -0.97 -11.40 -15.28
N LYS A 83 -1.40 -12.64 -15.04
CA LYS A 83 -2.33 -13.37 -15.89
C LYS A 83 -3.60 -13.67 -15.13
N ASP A 84 -4.75 -13.48 -15.78
CA ASP A 84 -6.07 -13.79 -15.25
C ASP A 84 -6.34 -13.10 -13.89
N GLN A 85 -6.00 -11.80 -13.77
CA GLN A 85 -6.14 -11.06 -12.52
C GLN A 85 -7.56 -11.16 -11.96
N GLN A 86 -7.68 -11.58 -10.71
CA GLN A 86 -8.95 -11.69 -10.01
C GLN A 86 -9.31 -10.35 -9.38
N ILE A 87 -10.48 -9.82 -9.73
CA ILE A 87 -11.02 -8.61 -9.15
C ILE A 87 -12.35 -8.87 -8.44
N PHE A 88 -12.60 -8.07 -7.43
CA PHE A 88 -13.89 -8.04 -6.74
C PHE A 88 -14.85 -7.12 -7.46
N VAL A 89 -16.05 -7.59 -7.72
CA VAL A 89 -17.12 -6.82 -8.35
C VAL A 89 -18.40 -6.89 -7.55
N MET A 90 -19.18 -5.82 -7.58
CA MET A 90 -20.51 -5.78 -6.95
C MET A 90 -21.57 -5.95 -8.04
N GLY A 91 -22.19 -7.11 -8.07
CA GLY A 91 -23.37 -7.36 -8.92
C GLY A 91 -24.67 -6.97 -8.24
N MET A 92 -25.79 -7.00 -8.97
CA MET A 92 -27.12 -6.69 -8.44
C MET A 92 -27.56 -7.62 -7.30
N MET A 93 -27.12 -8.86 -7.28
CA MET A 93 -27.46 -9.86 -6.27
C MET A 93 -26.41 -10.03 -5.18
N GLY A 94 -25.33 -9.29 -5.24
CA GLY A 94 -24.27 -9.33 -4.24
C GLY A 94 -22.84 -9.35 -4.84
N PRO A 95 -21.86 -9.49 -3.96
CA PRO A 95 -20.45 -9.48 -4.36
C PRO A 95 -20.03 -10.77 -5.07
N GLY A 96 -19.09 -10.62 -6.00
CA GLY A 96 -18.47 -11.74 -6.68
C GLY A 96 -17.01 -11.45 -7.07
N ILE A 97 -16.34 -12.48 -7.54
CA ILE A 97 -15.00 -12.41 -8.11
C ILE A 97 -15.08 -12.78 -9.59
N LYS A 98 -14.39 -12.02 -10.43
CA LYS A 98 -14.18 -12.37 -11.83
C LYS A 98 -12.70 -12.24 -12.20
N ASN A 99 -12.27 -12.94 -13.25
CA ASN A 99 -10.99 -12.65 -13.86
C ASN A 99 -11.19 -11.45 -14.79
N ALA A 100 -10.45 -10.38 -14.57
CA ALA A 100 -10.54 -9.15 -15.37
C ALA A 100 -9.76 -9.26 -16.68
N GLY A 101 -8.62 -9.96 -16.64
CA GLY A 101 -7.69 -10.10 -17.75
C GLY A 101 -6.24 -10.06 -17.28
N ASP A 102 -5.37 -9.69 -18.21
CA ASP A 102 -3.93 -9.63 -17.98
C ASP A 102 -3.51 -8.19 -17.71
N ALA A 103 -2.60 -8.02 -16.77
CA ALA A 103 -2.10 -6.72 -16.35
C ALA A 103 -0.58 -6.77 -16.17
N HIS A 104 0.07 -5.62 -16.20
CA HIS A 104 1.46 -5.50 -15.81
C HIS A 104 1.66 -4.29 -14.89
N SER A 105 2.75 -4.34 -14.14
CA SER A 105 3.19 -3.22 -13.31
C SER A 105 4.68 -3.03 -13.45
N LEU A 106 5.11 -1.83 -13.76
CA LEU A 106 6.49 -1.40 -13.71
C LEU A 106 6.63 -0.34 -12.63
N GLY A 107 7.59 -0.52 -11.74
CA GLY A 107 7.72 0.39 -10.63
C GLY A 107 9.07 0.36 -9.95
N GLY A 108 9.16 1.17 -8.91
CA GLY A 108 10.32 1.21 -8.03
C GLY A 108 9.94 1.67 -6.65
N GLU A 109 10.73 1.26 -5.70
CA GLU A 109 10.57 1.63 -4.28
C GLU A 109 11.91 2.00 -3.67
N MET A 110 11.84 2.85 -2.66
CA MET A 110 13.01 3.32 -1.92
C MET A 110 12.65 3.54 -0.46
N ASP A 111 13.52 3.07 0.42
CA ASP A 111 13.49 3.35 1.86
C ASP A 111 14.80 3.93 2.29
N LEU A 112 14.74 5.10 2.94
CA LEU A 112 15.86 5.84 3.47
C LEU A 112 15.67 6.10 4.97
N ARG A 113 16.72 5.83 5.74
CA ARG A 113 16.85 6.25 7.12
C ARG A 113 18.20 6.93 7.31
N TRP A 114 18.20 8.16 7.79
CA TRP A 114 19.41 8.95 7.93
C TRP A 114 19.44 9.74 9.25
N GLU A 115 20.31 9.35 10.16
CA GLU A 115 20.61 10.14 11.36
C GLU A 115 21.63 11.24 10.97
N PHE A 116 21.13 12.36 10.45
CA PHE A 116 21.97 13.45 9.94
C PHE A 116 22.46 14.40 11.02
N LEU A 117 21.82 14.39 12.20
CA LEU A 117 22.27 15.04 13.42
C LEU A 117 22.14 14.07 14.60
N PRO A 118 22.93 14.24 15.67
CA PRO A 118 22.78 13.41 16.87
C PRO A 118 21.34 13.40 17.39
N ASN A 119 20.78 12.22 17.55
CA ASN A 119 19.39 11.99 17.99
C ASN A 119 18.28 12.43 17.01
N LEU A 120 18.61 12.93 15.82
CA LEU A 120 17.63 13.36 14.82
C LEU A 120 17.79 12.55 13.54
N THR A 121 16.77 11.75 13.27
CA THR A 121 16.71 10.86 12.10
C THR A 121 15.65 11.37 11.11
N TYR A 122 16.04 11.50 9.85
CA TYR A 122 15.14 11.65 8.72
C TYR A 122 14.75 10.27 8.20
N ILE A 123 13.48 10.09 7.86
CA ILE A 123 12.95 8.89 7.22
C ILE A 123 12.25 9.28 5.92
N LEU A 124 12.43 8.46 4.90
CA LEU A 124 11.72 8.56 3.63
C LEU A 124 11.46 7.17 3.10
N SER A 125 10.19 6.87 2.81
CA SER A 125 9.79 5.72 2.01
C SER A 125 9.01 6.25 0.82
N ALA A 126 9.32 5.78 -0.38
CA ALA A 126 8.63 6.19 -1.60
C ALA A 126 8.46 4.98 -2.52
N GLY A 127 7.28 4.83 -3.09
CA GLY A 127 6.97 3.83 -4.09
C GLY A 127 6.25 4.47 -5.27
N TYR A 128 6.61 4.07 -6.47
CA TYR A 128 5.94 4.39 -7.71
C TYR A 128 5.59 3.11 -8.44
N SER A 129 4.37 3.01 -8.95
CA SER A 129 3.91 1.84 -9.70
C SER A 129 3.02 2.28 -10.86
N HIS A 130 3.47 2.00 -12.08
CA HIS A 130 2.64 2.11 -13.27
C HIS A 130 2.03 0.74 -13.57
N ALA A 131 0.80 0.53 -13.13
CA ALA A 131 0.09 -0.74 -13.24
C ALA A 131 -1.17 -0.56 -14.10
N GLU A 132 -1.30 -1.34 -15.19
CA GLU A 132 -2.39 -1.22 -16.14
C GLU A 132 -2.76 -2.56 -16.78
N TYR A 133 -3.99 -2.65 -17.29
CA TYR A 133 -4.45 -3.79 -18.08
C TYR A 133 -3.91 -3.67 -19.50
N TYR A 134 -3.19 -4.66 -20.00
CA TYR A 134 -2.81 -4.75 -21.42
C TYR A 134 -3.72 -5.70 -22.21
N HIS A 135 -4.48 -6.55 -21.52
CA HIS A 135 -5.56 -7.33 -22.06
C HIS A 135 -6.69 -7.39 -21.04
N ASN A 136 -7.89 -7.00 -21.42
CA ASN A 136 -9.07 -7.05 -20.55
C ASN A 136 -10.24 -7.69 -21.29
N LEU A 137 -11.12 -8.41 -20.57
CA LEU A 137 -12.32 -9.00 -21.14
C LEU A 137 -13.22 -7.95 -21.80
N ASP A 138 -13.30 -6.76 -21.20
CA ASP A 138 -13.85 -5.58 -21.84
C ASP A 138 -12.71 -4.74 -22.44
N LYS A 139 -12.57 -4.79 -23.78
CA LYS A 139 -11.51 -4.08 -24.50
C LYS A 139 -11.48 -2.57 -24.24
N SER A 140 -12.59 -1.98 -23.82
CA SER A 140 -12.64 -0.55 -23.47
C SER A 140 -11.81 -0.22 -22.21
N HIS A 141 -11.43 -1.23 -21.43
CA HIS A 141 -10.62 -1.09 -20.22
C HIS A 141 -9.12 -1.35 -20.47
N GLU A 142 -8.72 -1.76 -21.67
CA GLU A 142 -7.29 -1.90 -22.02
C GLU A 142 -6.58 -0.55 -21.94
N GLY A 143 -5.43 -0.51 -21.27
CA GLY A 143 -4.70 0.71 -20.96
C GLY A 143 -5.18 1.43 -19.67
N ASN A 144 -6.29 0.98 -19.06
CA ASN A 144 -6.74 1.51 -17.79
C ASN A 144 -5.85 1.02 -16.64
N ARG A 145 -5.75 1.84 -15.60
CA ARG A 145 -5.03 1.51 -14.37
C ARG A 145 -5.76 0.41 -13.62
N ILE A 146 -5.00 -0.52 -13.06
CA ILE A 146 -5.58 -1.55 -12.20
C ILE A 146 -6.19 -0.94 -10.95
N VAL A 147 -7.26 -1.55 -10.46
CA VAL A 147 -8.00 -1.07 -9.30
C VAL A 147 -7.19 -1.23 -8.01
N MET A 148 -7.41 -0.34 -7.05
CA MET A 148 -6.83 -0.36 -5.70
C MET A 148 -5.30 -0.25 -5.66
N ALA A 149 -4.66 0.19 -6.76
CA ALA A 149 -3.22 0.40 -6.85
C ALA A 149 -2.91 1.90 -7.01
N PRO A 150 -2.54 2.62 -5.95
CA PRO A 150 -2.09 4.00 -6.06
C PRO A 150 -0.83 4.09 -6.92
N GLU A 151 -0.79 5.06 -7.84
CA GLU A 151 0.37 5.28 -8.68
C GLU A 151 1.63 5.67 -7.90
N PHE A 152 1.43 6.40 -6.81
CA PHE A 152 2.47 6.83 -5.89
C PHE A 152 2.06 6.57 -4.45
N THR A 153 3.00 6.11 -3.64
CA THR A 153 2.89 6.07 -2.19
C THR A 153 4.15 6.66 -1.58
N GLY A 154 4.01 7.40 -0.49
CA GLY A 154 5.18 7.97 0.16
C GLY A 154 4.94 8.24 1.63
N ASN A 155 6.00 8.12 2.40
CA ASN A 155 6.04 8.52 3.80
C ASN A 155 7.36 9.21 4.08
N THR A 156 7.31 10.41 4.64
CA THR A 156 8.51 11.14 5.01
C THR A 156 8.34 11.77 6.38
N GLY A 157 9.42 11.94 7.11
CA GLY A 157 9.33 12.52 8.43
C GLY A 157 10.65 12.64 9.18
N PHE A 158 10.54 13.19 10.37
CA PHE A 158 11.64 13.33 11.31
C PHE A 158 11.32 12.61 12.62
N ILE A 159 12.32 11.98 13.18
CA ILE A 159 12.27 11.30 14.48
C ILE A 159 13.41 11.89 15.32
N TYR A 160 13.05 12.58 16.39
CA TYR A 160 13.99 13.01 17.40
C TYR A 160 13.88 12.09 18.61
N GLN A 161 14.98 11.52 19.07
CA GLN A 161 14.99 10.61 20.21
C GLN A 161 16.24 10.83 21.07
N LYS A 162 16.05 11.29 22.30
CA LYS A 162 17.15 11.62 23.20
C LYS A 162 17.00 10.90 24.53
N ALA A 163 18.06 10.21 24.96
CA ALA A 163 18.17 9.72 26.32
C ALA A 163 18.35 10.91 27.28
N VAL A 164 17.58 10.90 28.35
CA VAL A 164 17.62 11.92 29.42
C VAL A 164 17.97 11.21 30.72
N LYS A 165 19.07 11.59 31.33
CA LYS A 165 19.50 10.98 32.60
C LYS A 165 19.07 11.86 33.78
N THR A 166 17.78 11.79 34.15
CA THR A 166 17.27 12.41 35.39
C THR A 166 16.72 11.34 36.34
N SER A 167 16.44 11.72 37.56
CA SER A 167 15.86 10.78 38.57
C SER A 167 14.48 10.23 38.15
N CYS A 168 13.71 11.02 37.35
CA CYS A 168 12.32 10.67 36.97
C CYS A 168 12.18 10.25 35.51
N PHE A 169 12.96 10.85 34.57
CA PHE A 169 12.82 10.64 33.13
C PHE A 169 14.03 9.95 32.54
N ARG A 170 13.79 9.04 31.59
CA ARG A 170 14.79 8.21 30.90
C ARG A 170 15.02 8.65 29.46
N SER A 171 13.95 9.00 28.74
CA SER A 171 14.05 9.43 27.35
C SER A 171 12.89 10.32 26.95
N PHE A 172 13.14 11.14 25.95
CA PHE A 172 12.17 11.93 25.22
C PHE A 172 12.22 11.51 23.76
N ALA A 173 11.05 11.35 23.12
CA ALA A 173 10.96 11.14 21.70
C ALA A 173 9.85 12.01 21.08
N ALA A 174 10.11 12.54 19.90
CA ALA A 174 9.17 13.29 19.10
C ALA A 174 9.28 12.83 17.66
N SER A 175 8.16 12.64 16.99
CA SER A 175 8.16 12.37 15.56
C SER A 175 7.06 13.12 14.83
N THR A 176 7.37 13.48 13.59
CA THR A 176 6.40 14.04 12.65
C THR A 176 6.54 13.28 11.35
N THR A 177 5.41 12.85 10.78
CA THR A 177 5.39 12.11 9.51
C THR A 177 4.29 12.63 8.60
N VAL A 178 4.59 12.67 7.32
CA VAL A 178 3.63 12.95 6.25
C VAL A 178 3.56 11.71 5.37
N THR A 179 2.37 11.11 5.27
CA THR A 179 2.11 9.99 4.37
C THR A 179 1.29 10.49 3.19
N GLY A 180 1.76 10.25 1.97
CA GLY A 180 1.13 10.68 0.72
C GLY A 180 0.69 9.50 -0.14
N PHE A 181 -0.40 9.69 -0.87
CA PHE A 181 -0.93 8.73 -1.83
C PHE A 181 -1.24 9.45 -3.13
N GLY A 182 -0.84 8.84 -4.24
CA GLY A 182 -1.19 9.27 -5.59
C GLY A 182 -2.65 8.97 -5.93
N THR A 183 -2.99 9.16 -7.20
CA THR A 183 -4.31 8.76 -7.70
C THR A 183 -4.51 7.26 -7.58
N GLN A 184 -5.68 6.87 -7.11
CA GLN A 184 -6.12 5.48 -6.99
C GLN A 184 -7.50 5.33 -7.61
N TYR A 185 -7.70 4.29 -8.40
CA TYR A 185 -8.98 3.97 -9.02
C TYR A 185 -9.65 2.82 -8.28
N PHE A 186 -11.00 2.83 -8.27
CA PHE A 186 -11.80 1.83 -7.56
C PHE A 186 -12.62 0.96 -8.50
N ASP A 187 -12.65 1.29 -9.80
CA ASP A 187 -13.33 0.55 -10.87
C ASP A 187 -12.43 0.38 -12.09
N GLU A 188 -12.66 -0.66 -12.90
CA GLU A 188 -11.88 -0.96 -14.09
C GLU A 188 -12.01 0.11 -15.18
N ALA A 189 -13.15 0.82 -15.24
CA ALA A 189 -13.39 1.92 -16.17
C ALA A 189 -12.61 3.19 -15.78
N ASN A 190 -11.97 3.23 -14.61
CA ASN A 190 -11.24 4.37 -14.06
C ASN A 190 -12.10 5.64 -13.88
N LEU A 191 -13.40 5.47 -13.68
CA LEU A 191 -14.34 6.56 -13.43
C LEU A 191 -14.37 6.98 -11.98
N LEU A 192 -14.36 6.00 -11.05
CA LEU A 192 -14.27 6.24 -9.62
C LEU A 192 -12.83 6.32 -9.16
N LYS A 193 -12.44 7.47 -8.63
CA LYS A 193 -11.06 7.69 -8.20
C LYS A 193 -10.95 8.53 -6.94
N GLN A 194 -10.00 8.20 -6.11
CA GLN A 194 -9.46 9.08 -5.08
C GLN A 194 -8.34 9.92 -5.68
N LYS A 195 -8.48 11.25 -5.62
CA LYS A 195 -7.41 12.19 -6.02
C LYS A 195 -6.24 12.12 -5.02
N PRO A 196 -5.03 12.51 -5.42
CA PRO A 196 -3.89 12.53 -4.52
C PRO A 196 -4.17 13.28 -3.21
N TYR A 197 -3.66 12.75 -2.12
CA TYR A 197 -3.80 13.36 -0.80
C TYR A 197 -2.61 13.00 0.09
N PHE A 198 -2.45 13.73 1.19
CA PHE A 198 -1.47 13.43 2.22
C PHE A 198 -2.08 13.58 3.61
N LEU A 199 -1.53 12.84 4.56
CA LEU A 199 -1.93 12.80 5.96
C LEU A 199 -0.73 13.17 6.82
N TRP A 200 -0.89 14.18 7.67
CA TRP A 200 0.15 14.59 8.59
C TRP A 200 -0.12 14.04 9.99
N ASN A 201 0.91 13.45 10.59
CA ASN A 201 0.83 12.84 11.92
C ASN A 201 1.95 13.39 12.82
N LEU A 202 1.64 13.49 14.12
CA LEU A 202 2.57 13.90 15.17
C LEU A 202 2.53 12.90 16.32
N ASP A 203 3.67 12.66 16.95
CA ASP A 203 3.78 11.81 18.13
C ASP A 203 4.84 12.38 19.07
N LEU A 204 4.51 12.50 20.35
CA LEU A 204 5.40 12.93 21.41
C LEU A 204 5.32 11.93 22.54
N SER A 205 6.48 11.48 23.04
CA SER A 205 6.53 10.56 24.16
C SER A 205 7.66 10.89 25.14
N ILE A 206 7.39 10.67 26.41
CA ILE A 206 8.35 10.80 27.49
C ILE A 206 8.33 9.49 28.27
N SER A 207 9.48 8.81 28.33
CA SER A 207 9.63 7.60 29.14
C SER A 207 10.22 7.97 30.50
N GLY A 208 9.51 7.57 31.54
CA GLY A 208 9.93 7.75 32.93
C GLY A 208 10.38 6.44 33.58
N LYS A 209 10.80 6.53 34.84
CA LYS A 209 11.16 5.37 35.67
C LYS A 209 9.93 4.51 36.00
N TYR A 210 8.80 5.16 36.27
CA TYR A 210 7.57 4.53 36.77
C TYR A 210 6.41 4.59 35.77
N ALA A 211 6.45 5.51 34.82
CA ALA A 211 5.41 5.66 33.81
C ALA A 211 5.96 6.24 32.50
N ASP A 212 5.32 5.86 31.40
CA ASP A 212 5.50 6.45 30.07
C ASP A 212 4.26 7.28 29.72
N PHE A 213 4.50 8.47 29.16
CA PHE A 213 3.47 9.37 28.68
C PHE A 213 3.60 9.51 27.18
N ARG A 214 2.49 9.48 26.46
CA ARG A 214 2.44 9.68 25.02
C ARG A 214 1.25 10.54 24.67
N ILE A 215 1.44 11.50 23.78
CA ILE A 215 0.38 12.25 23.08
C ILE A 215 0.60 12.12 21.59
N TRP A 216 -0.49 12.01 20.85
CA TRP A 216 -0.40 11.86 19.41
C TRP A 216 -1.57 12.53 18.69
N GLY A 217 -1.33 12.92 17.43
CA GLY A 217 -2.34 13.38 16.50
C GLY A 217 -2.15 12.67 15.17
N LYS A 218 -3.24 12.17 14.60
CA LYS A 218 -3.27 11.55 13.27
C LYS A 218 -4.21 12.31 12.35
N ASN A 219 -3.79 12.47 11.06
CA ASN A 219 -4.50 13.28 10.09
C ASN A 219 -4.83 14.67 10.66
N ILE A 220 -3.83 15.34 11.23
CA ILE A 220 -4.02 16.59 12.01
C ILE A 220 -4.57 17.76 11.18
N LEU A 221 -4.48 17.68 9.84
CA LEU A 221 -5.07 18.65 8.91
C LEU A 221 -6.52 18.31 8.55
N ASP A 222 -7.11 17.27 9.15
CA ASP A 222 -8.46 16.78 8.88
C ASP A 222 -8.75 16.57 7.38
N LYS A 223 -7.78 16.01 6.66
CA LYS A 223 -7.93 15.74 5.23
C LYS A 223 -8.99 14.67 5.01
N ALA A 224 -10.06 15.01 4.30
CA ALA A 224 -11.06 14.05 3.86
C ALA A 224 -10.54 13.25 2.64
N PHE A 225 -10.76 11.94 2.66
CA PHE A 225 -10.40 11.01 1.59
C PHE A 225 -11.28 9.77 1.65
N PHE A 226 -11.34 9.01 0.56
CA PHE A 226 -12.03 7.73 0.52
C PHE A 226 -11.01 6.58 0.54
N THR A 227 -11.31 5.56 1.34
CA THR A 227 -10.53 4.31 1.39
C THR A 227 -11.05 3.28 0.40
N TYR A 228 -12.32 3.40 0.03
CA TYR A 228 -12.99 2.53 -0.91
C TYR A 228 -14.18 3.25 -1.55
N MET A 229 -14.47 2.96 -2.82
CA MET A 229 -15.65 3.45 -3.53
C MET A 229 -16.25 2.32 -4.36
N LEU A 230 -17.58 2.31 -4.48
CA LEU A 230 -18.33 1.37 -5.28
C LEU A 230 -19.24 2.13 -6.26
N ASN A 231 -19.27 1.66 -7.48
CA ASN A 231 -20.26 2.09 -8.45
C ASN A 231 -21.67 1.67 -8.01
N ASN A 232 -22.63 2.49 -8.32
CA ASN A 232 -24.02 2.10 -8.26
C ASN A 232 -24.26 0.92 -9.25
N PRO A 233 -24.63 -0.27 -8.74
CA PRO A 233 -24.80 -1.45 -9.58
C PRO A 233 -25.97 -1.36 -10.58
N VAL A 234 -26.88 -0.41 -10.42
CA VAL A 234 -28.08 -0.25 -11.24
C VAL A 234 -27.84 0.59 -12.50
N GLY A 235 -26.66 1.25 -12.59
CA GLY A 235 -26.27 2.03 -13.80
C GLY A 235 -27.14 3.26 -14.10
N GLN A 236 -28.22 3.48 -13.36
CA GLN A 236 -29.10 4.64 -13.49
C GLN A 236 -28.92 5.54 -12.27
N LYS A 237 -28.77 6.84 -12.51
CA LYS A 237 -28.82 7.85 -11.45
C LYS A 237 -30.25 7.95 -10.90
N LEU A 238 -30.66 6.96 -10.13
CA LEU A 238 -31.89 7.06 -9.36
C LEU A 238 -31.60 7.92 -8.12
N PRO A 239 -32.60 8.70 -7.63
CA PRO A 239 -32.39 9.59 -6.47
C PRO A 239 -31.90 8.89 -5.20
N ILE A 240 -31.99 7.56 -5.14
CA ILE A 240 -31.69 6.74 -3.95
C ILE A 240 -30.39 5.89 -4.13
N TYR A 241 -29.86 5.77 -5.35
CA TYR A 241 -28.70 4.95 -5.65
C TYR A 241 -27.59 5.79 -6.28
N ASN A 242 -26.80 6.42 -5.42
CA ASN A 242 -25.56 7.08 -5.82
C ASN A 242 -24.37 6.13 -5.60
N ASP A 243 -23.22 6.48 -6.19
CA ASP A 243 -21.96 5.83 -5.85
C ASP A 243 -21.74 5.88 -4.33
N MET A 244 -21.30 4.76 -3.75
CA MET A 244 -21.05 4.66 -2.32
C MET A 244 -19.55 4.78 -2.06
N GLY A 245 -19.20 5.44 -0.97
CA GLY A 245 -17.79 5.58 -0.57
C GLY A 245 -17.59 5.37 0.93
N GLN A 246 -16.54 4.67 1.29
CA GLN A 246 -16.08 4.57 2.66
C GLN A 246 -15.06 5.68 2.93
N SER A 247 -15.42 6.63 3.79
CA SER A 247 -14.51 7.70 4.21
C SER A 247 -13.36 7.16 5.04
N GLY A 248 -12.18 7.73 4.83
CA GLY A 248 -11.04 7.55 5.72
C GLY A 248 -11.27 8.21 7.08
N ALA A 249 -10.40 7.90 8.03
CA ALA A 249 -10.52 8.45 9.39
C ALA A 249 -10.23 9.95 9.41
N PRO A 250 -11.07 10.76 10.07
CA PRO A 250 -10.87 12.19 10.26
C PRO A 250 -9.66 12.46 11.19
N ALA A 251 -9.41 13.72 11.51
CA ALA A 251 -8.42 14.08 12.51
C ALA A 251 -8.72 13.39 13.85
N ARG A 252 -7.69 12.80 14.44
CA ARG A 252 -7.80 12.09 15.73
C ARG A 252 -6.62 12.47 16.61
N PHE A 253 -6.90 12.71 17.87
CA PHE A 253 -5.92 13.03 18.89
C PHE A 253 -6.10 12.09 20.08
N GLY A 254 -5.00 11.74 20.74
CA GLY A 254 -5.07 10.90 21.91
C GLY A 254 -3.87 11.08 22.83
N ALA A 255 -4.06 10.62 24.05
CA ALA A 255 -3.02 10.54 25.06
C ALA A 255 -3.07 9.17 25.74
N SER A 256 -1.92 8.68 26.18
CA SER A 256 -1.82 7.45 26.97
C SER A 256 -0.80 7.60 28.06
N VAL A 257 -1.06 6.91 29.17
CA VAL A 257 -0.13 6.74 30.29
C VAL A 257 0.02 5.25 30.53
N THR A 258 1.26 4.76 30.53
CA THR A 258 1.57 3.35 30.81
C THR A 258 2.40 3.29 32.09
N PHE A 259 1.89 2.67 33.14
CA PHE A 259 2.61 2.45 34.38
C PHE A 259 3.52 1.23 34.26
N LYS A 260 4.71 1.33 34.87
CA LYS A 260 5.70 0.25 34.94
C LYS A 260 5.68 -0.32 36.36
N ILE A 261 5.43 -1.59 36.46
CA ILE A 261 5.39 -2.35 37.72
C ILE A 261 6.76 -3.00 37.93
#